data_28fb90a3873b20bcb11be103c1a5d78d
#
_entry.id   28fb90a3873b20bcb11be103c1a5d78d
#
_cell.length_a   1.000
_cell.length_b   1.000
_cell.length_c   1.000
_cell.angle_alpha   90.00
_cell.angle_beta   90.00
_cell.angle_gamma   90.00
#
_symmetry.space_group_name_H-M   'P 1'
#
loop_
_entity.id
_entity.type
_entity.pdbx_description
1 polymer ?
#
loop_
_entity_poly.entity_id
_entity_poly.type
_entity_poly.pdbx_seq_one_letter_code
_entity_poly.pdbx_strand_id
1 'polypeptide(L)'
;MTKEELLQKLSEIEWDDFECKRAQDKLPEDVWSTVSAFSNTSGGWIIFGVKQQGKLFEINGVNNGEKTESDFLNTLRNGQKFNLRLTAKGQKYIFDGKLVLAFFVPSSIVKPIYVGNPINTYIRTGSGDRRATEQK
;
A
#
# COMPACT_ATOMS: atom_id res chain seq x y z
N MET A 1 5.07 13.15 -4.34
CA MET A 1 6.00 13.09 -3.19
C MET A 1 7.42 13.09 -3.71
N THR A 2 8.26 13.97 -3.18
CA THR A 2 9.66 14.02 -3.57
C THR A 2 10.46 12.93 -2.87
N LYS A 3 11.68 12.69 -3.35
CA LYS A 3 12.59 11.72 -2.72
C LYS A 3 12.89 12.12 -1.28
N GLU A 4 13.08 13.42 -1.03
CA GLU A 4 13.36 13.98 0.29
C GLU A 4 12.16 13.79 1.22
N GLU A 5 10.96 14.01 0.72
CA GLU A 5 9.74 13.77 1.50
C GLU A 5 9.59 12.30 1.86
N LEU A 6 9.92 11.39 0.92
CA LEU A 6 9.88 9.96 1.20
C LEU A 6 10.89 9.60 2.30
N LEU A 7 12.12 10.11 2.20
CA LEU A 7 13.13 9.85 3.22
C LEU A 7 12.71 10.36 4.59
N GLN A 8 12.07 11.53 4.63
CA GLN A 8 11.55 12.07 5.88
C GLN A 8 10.49 11.14 6.50
N LYS A 9 9.55 10.69 5.70
CA LYS A 9 8.51 9.78 6.19
C LYS A 9 9.08 8.44 6.66
N LEU A 10 10.10 7.93 5.97
CA LEU A 10 10.75 6.69 6.36
C LEU A 10 11.50 6.83 7.70
N SER A 11 11.93 8.02 8.05
CA SER A 11 12.64 8.29 9.30
C SER A 11 11.73 8.50 10.49
N GLU A 12 10.41 8.53 10.26
CA GLU A 12 9.41 8.69 11.30
C GLU A 12 8.74 7.35 11.59
N ILE A 13 7.95 7.29 12.66
CA ILE A 13 7.16 6.09 12.92
C ILE A 13 6.06 5.99 11.87
N GLU A 14 5.55 4.76 11.64
CA GLU A 14 4.48 4.56 10.67
C GLU A 14 3.24 5.38 11.03
N TRP A 15 2.62 5.91 9.99
CA TRP A 15 1.41 6.72 10.09
C TRP A 15 0.19 5.91 9.66
N ASP A 16 -1.00 6.41 9.95
CA ASP A 16 -2.24 5.77 9.51
C ASP A 16 -2.45 5.88 7.99
N ASP A 17 -1.64 6.67 7.29
CA ASP A 17 -1.70 6.85 5.83
C ASP A 17 -0.41 6.44 5.12
N PHE A 18 0.44 5.62 5.75
CA PHE A 18 1.74 5.28 5.21
C PHE A 18 2.16 3.88 5.65
N GLU A 19 2.42 3.01 4.68
CA GLU A 19 2.79 1.62 4.93
C GLU A 19 3.92 1.18 4.03
N CYS A 20 4.97 0.59 4.61
CA CYS A 20 6.09 0.02 3.85
C CYS A 20 5.92 -1.49 3.73
N LYS A 21 6.22 -2.01 2.56
CA LYS A 21 6.15 -3.44 2.25
C LYS A 21 7.44 -3.89 1.59
N ARG A 22 7.98 -5.02 2.03
CA ARG A 22 9.03 -5.68 1.28
C ARG A 22 8.38 -6.36 0.08
N ALA A 23 8.96 -6.16 -1.09
CA ALA A 23 8.42 -6.73 -2.31
C ALA A 23 9.56 -6.98 -3.30
N GLN A 24 10.65 -7.60 -2.83
CA GLN A 24 11.84 -7.81 -3.67
C GLN A 24 11.51 -8.58 -4.95
N ASP A 25 10.80 -9.69 -4.83
CA ASP A 25 10.53 -10.58 -5.95
C ASP A 25 9.05 -10.71 -6.30
N LYS A 26 8.17 -10.47 -5.33
CA LYS A 26 6.73 -10.53 -5.56
C LYS A 26 5.99 -9.67 -4.55
N LEU A 27 4.74 -9.36 -4.86
CA LEU A 27 3.86 -8.61 -3.96
C LEU A 27 3.51 -9.47 -2.74
N PRO A 28 3.60 -8.91 -1.52
CA PRO A 28 3.14 -9.63 -0.34
C PRO A 28 1.61 -9.75 -0.34
N GLU A 29 1.10 -10.87 0.14
CA GLU A 29 -0.34 -11.11 0.16
C GLU A 29 -1.12 -10.10 1.00
N ASP A 30 -0.52 -9.60 2.07
CA ASP A 30 -1.20 -8.64 2.94
C ASP A 30 -1.32 -7.24 2.38
N VAL A 31 -0.78 -6.98 1.17
CA VAL A 31 -0.94 -5.67 0.55
C VAL A 31 -2.40 -5.37 0.24
N TRP A 32 -3.20 -6.39 -0.03
CA TRP A 32 -4.61 -6.19 -0.42
C TRP A 32 -5.47 -5.73 0.75
N SER A 33 -5.20 -6.22 1.97
CA SER A 33 -5.88 -5.71 3.16
C SER A 33 -5.50 -4.26 3.43
N THR A 34 -4.26 -3.87 3.14
CA THR A 34 -3.81 -2.48 3.26
C THR A 34 -4.53 -1.58 2.26
N VAL A 35 -4.68 -2.04 1.01
CA VAL A 35 -5.44 -1.30 -0.01
C VAL A 35 -6.89 -1.11 0.44
N SER A 36 -7.54 -2.17 0.92
CA SER A 36 -8.91 -2.07 1.46
C SER A 36 -8.97 -1.06 2.58
N ALA A 37 -8.06 -1.14 3.54
CA ALA A 37 -8.04 -0.25 4.69
C ALA A 37 -7.87 1.22 4.29
N PHE A 38 -6.94 1.51 3.38
CA PHE A 38 -6.75 2.88 2.89
C PHE A 38 -7.97 3.38 2.13
N SER A 39 -8.55 2.54 1.27
CA SER A 39 -9.74 2.89 0.49
C SER A 39 -10.93 3.23 1.39
N ASN A 40 -11.04 2.58 2.54
CA ASN A 40 -12.14 2.75 3.48
C ASN A 40 -11.93 3.87 4.49
N THR A 41 -10.74 4.45 4.54
CA THR A 41 -10.42 5.52 5.48
C THR A 41 -9.99 6.78 4.73
N SER A 42 -8.79 7.27 4.96
CA SER A 42 -8.34 8.56 4.39
C SER A 42 -7.45 8.40 3.16
N GLY A 43 -7.29 7.18 2.65
CA GLY A 43 -6.30 6.92 1.63
C GLY A 43 -4.92 6.78 2.26
N GLY A 44 -3.91 6.50 1.44
CA GLY A 44 -2.56 6.39 1.97
C GLY A 44 -1.54 5.95 0.94
N TRP A 45 -0.28 6.01 1.37
CA TRP A 45 0.87 5.61 0.57
C TRP A 45 1.30 4.20 0.91
N ILE A 46 1.50 3.38 -0.13
CA ILE A 46 2.13 2.07 0.01
C ILE A 46 3.48 2.14 -0.66
N ILE A 47 4.53 1.81 0.08
CA ILE A 47 5.91 1.89 -0.39
C ILE A 47 6.46 0.48 -0.53
N PHE A 48 6.79 0.08 -1.75
CA PHE A 48 7.39 -1.23 -2.02
C PHE A 48 8.90 -1.13 -2.09
N GLY A 49 9.58 -2.07 -1.47
CA GLY A 49 11.04 -2.16 -1.49
C GLY A 49 11.71 -1.66 -0.22
N VAL A 50 10.94 -1.44 0.83
CA VAL A 50 11.45 -0.95 2.11
C VAL A 50 10.88 -1.79 3.24
N LYS A 51 11.74 -2.15 4.20
CA LYS A 51 11.33 -2.74 5.48
C LYS A 51 11.43 -1.65 6.53
N GLN A 52 10.37 -1.38 7.24
CA GLN A 52 10.34 -0.35 8.28
C GLN A 52 9.95 -0.96 9.63
N GLN A 53 10.67 -0.57 10.69
CA GLN A 53 10.38 -0.97 12.06
C GLN A 53 10.56 0.27 12.95
N GLY A 54 9.43 0.86 13.39
CA GLY A 54 9.47 2.11 14.14
C GLY A 54 10.13 3.21 13.32
N LYS A 55 11.22 3.79 13.85
CA LYS A 55 11.97 4.83 13.15
C LYS A 55 13.10 4.30 12.29
N LEU A 56 13.34 2.98 12.33
CA LEU A 56 14.39 2.34 11.55
C LEU A 56 13.81 1.81 10.25
N PHE A 57 14.59 1.92 9.18
CA PHE A 57 14.17 1.37 7.89
C PHE A 57 15.37 0.84 7.13
N GLU A 58 15.10 -0.11 6.24
CA GLU A 58 16.09 -0.71 5.37
C GLU A 58 15.55 -0.74 3.95
N ILE A 59 16.32 -0.22 3.00
CA ILE A 59 15.92 -0.22 1.59
C ILE A 59 16.42 -1.51 0.97
N ASN A 60 15.48 -2.42 0.67
CA ASN A 60 15.78 -3.70 0.03
C ASN A 60 15.70 -3.61 -1.49
N GLY A 61 14.83 -2.73 -2.00
CA GLY A 61 14.57 -2.57 -3.40
C GLY A 61 13.58 -3.59 -3.96
N VAL A 62 13.12 -3.32 -5.17
CA VAL A 62 12.24 -4.18 -5.95
C VAL A 62 13.03 -4.65 -7.16
N ASN A 63 13.16 -5.98 -7.35
CA ASN A 63 14.02 -6.53 -8.39
C ASN A 63 13.44 -6.36 -9.80
N ASN A 64 12.14 -6.52 -9.96
CA ASN A 64 11.50 -6.31 -11.25
C ASN A 64 10.36 -5.28 -11.08
N GLY A 65 10.72 -4.02 -11.22
CA GLY A 65 9.79 -2.91 -10.99
C GLY A 65 8.61 -2.92 -11.95
N GLU A 66 8.85 -3.22 -13.22
CA GLU A 66 7.77 -3.24 -14.21
C GLU A 66 6.74 -4.31 -13.88
N LYS A 67 7.19 -5.49 -13.51
CA LYS A 67 6.29 -6.59 -13.14
C LYS A 67 5.51 -6.26 -11.87
N THR A 68 6.19 -5.77 -10.84
CA THR A 68 5.56 -5.41 -9.57
C THR A 68 4.51 -4.33 -9.78
N GLU A 69 4.85 -3.27 -10.50
CA GLU A 69 3.92 -2.19 -10.81
C GLU A 69 2.72 -2.71 -11.59
N SER A 70 2.98 -3.50 -12.64
CA SER A 70 1.93 -4.05 -13.49
C SER A 70 1.00 -4.98 -12.70
N ASP A 71 1.56 -5.88 -11.90
CA ASP A 71 0.78 -6.80 -11.09
C ASP A 71 -0.11 -6.05 -10.09
N PHE A 72 0.44 -5.03 -9.45
CA PHE A 72 -0.29 -4.23 -8.48
C PHE A 72 -1.46 -3.48 -9.14
N LEU A 73 -1.15 -2.70 -10.18
CA LEU A 73 -2.15 -1.88 -10.85
C LEU A 73 -3.22 -2.71 -11.55
N ASN A 74 -2.83 -3.81 -12.20
CA ASN A 74 -3.79 -4.68 -12.89
C ASN A 74 -4.74 -5.34 -11.89
N THR A 75 -4.24 -5.75 -10.74
CA THR A 75 -5.08 -6.34 -9.69
C THR A 75 -6.10 -5.33 -9.16
N LEU A 76 -5.70 -4.07 -9.00
CA LEU A 76 -6.64 -3.03 -8.59
C LEU A 76 -7.74 -2.80 -9.64
N ARG A 77 -7.39 -2.87 -10.91
CA ARG A 77 -8.28 -2.47 -12.02
C ARG A 77 -9.16 -3.56 -12.56
N ASN A 78 -8.85 -4.83 -12.34
CA ASN A 78 -9.55 -5.91 -13.03
C ASN A 78 -10.93 -6.25 -12.45
N GLY A 79 -11.26 -5.73 -11.27
CA GLY A 79 -12.57 -5.96 -10.66
C GLY A 79 -12.77 -7.36 -10.09
N GLN A 80 -11.72 -8.15 -9.98
CA GLN A 80 -11.80 -9.52 -9.46
C GLN A 80 -11.38 -9.63 -8.00
N LYS A 81 -10.34 -8.90 -7.61
CA LYS A 81 -9.84 -8.93 -6.25
C LYS A 81 -10.72 -8.14 -5.30
N PHE A 82 -11.13 -6.96 -5.72
CA PHE A 82 -11.97 -6.06 -4.94
C PHE A 82 -13.36 -5.97 -5.53
N ASN A 83 -14.31 -5.57 -4.72
CA ASN A 83 -15.70 -5.40 -5.15
C ASN A 83 -15.91 -4.23 -6.14
N LEU A 84 -14.93 -3.37 -6.27
CA LEU A 84 -14.92 -2.28 -7.26
C LEU A 84 -13.57 -2.26 -7.95
N ARG A 85 -13.52 -1.63 -9.12
CA ARG A 85 -12.26 -1.34 -9.79
C ARG A 85 -11.63 -0.14 -9.12
N LEU A 86 -10.37 -0.29 -8.74
CA LEU A 86 -9.64 0.74 -8.02
C LEU A 86 -8.49 1.27 -8.87
N THR A 87 -7.93 2.39 -8.46
CA THR A 87 -6.77 2.98 -9.11
C THR A 87 -5.81 3.51 -8.06
N ALA A 88 -4.55 3.65 -8.47
CA ALA A 88 -3.52 4.25 -7.64
C ALA A 88 -2.53 4.94 -8.56
N LYS A 89 -1.86 5.98 -8.04
CA LYS A 89 -0.80 6.67 -8.77
C LYS A 89 0.53 6.24 -8.22
N GLY A 90 1.44 5.87 -9.11
CA GLY A 90 2.75 5.36 -8.73
C GLY A 90 3.87 6.33 -9.06
N GLN A 91 4.93 6.27 -8.25
CA GLN A 91 6.18 6.99 -8.46
C GLN A 91 7.33 6.03 -8.19
N LYS A 92 8.46 6.29 -8.88
CA LYS A 92 9.67 5.47 -8.76
C LYS A 92 10.78 6.29 -8.17
N TYR A 93 11.56 5.66 -7.28
CA TYR A 93 12.72 6.29 -6.63
C TYR A 93 13.89 5.32 -6.68
N ILE A 94 15.10 5.85 -6.84
CA ILE A 94 16.32 5.05 -6.80
C ILE A 94 17.15 5.50 -5.61
N PHE A 95 17.51 4.54 -4.75
CA PHE A 95 18.40 4.75 -3.61
C PHE A 95 19.57 3.78 -3.72
N ASP A 96 20.76 4.30 -4.00
CA ASP A 96 21.98 3.48 -4.16
C ASP A 96 21.74 2.31 -5.13
N GLY A 97 21.10 2.58 -6.27
CA GLY A 97 20.83 1.58 -7.30
C GLY A 97 19.65 0.68 -7.01
N LYS A 98 18.95 0.85 -5.89
CA LYS A 98 17.79 0.04 -5.52
C LYS A 98 16.51 0.80 -5.82
N LEU A 99 15.60 0.11 -6.50
CA LEU A 99 14.32 0.70 -6.91
C LEU A 99 13.30 0.61 -5.78
N VAL A 100 12.67 1.73 -5.50
CA VAL A 100 11.55 1.82 -4.55
C VAL A 100 10.33 2.34 -5.31
N LEU A 101 9.19 1.69 -5.15
CA LEU A 101 7.94 2.11 -5.78
C LEU A 101 7.00 2.65 -4.70
N ALA A 102 6.40 3.80 -4.97
CA ALA A 102 5.42 4.40 -4.06
C ALA A 102 4.10 4.57 -4.78
N PHE A 103 3.01 4.08 -4.19
CA PHE A 103 1.67 4.20 -4.76
C PHE A 103 0.74 4.89 -3.78
N PHE A 104 0.03 5.90 -4.24
CA PHE A 104 -1.01 6.52 -3.44
C PHE A 104 -2.35 5.88 -3.77
N VAL A 105 -2.99 5.31 -2.74
CA VAL A 105 -4.33 4.72 -2.83
C VAL A 105 -5.31 5.73 -2.26
N PRO A 106 -6.18 6.33 -3.08
CA PRO A 106 -7.12 7.33 -2.57
C PRO A 106 -8.26 6.70 -1.77
N SER A 107 -8.84 7.49 -0.88
CA SER A 107 -10.08 7.11 -0.21
C SER A 107 -11.18 6.92 -1.26
N SER A 108 -11.95 5.85 -1.15
CA SER A 108 -13.04 5.59 -2.07
C SER A 108 -14.28 6.38 -1.67
N ILE A 109 -14.98 6.94 -2.67
CA ILE A 109 -16.27 7.60 -2.43
C ILE A 109 -17.33 6.54 -2.08
N VAL A 110 -17.25 5.38 -2.74
CA VAL A 110 -18.17 4.26 -2.49
C VAL A 110 -17.52 3.31 -1.50
N LYS A 111 -18.16 3.05 -0.38
CA LYS A 111 -17.66 2.17 0.68
C LYS A 111 -18.76 1.19 1.10
N PRO A 112 -18.40 0.03 1.60
CA PRO A 112 -17.04 -0.45 1.86
C PRO A 112 -16.35 -1.02 0.61
N ILE A 113 -15.04 -1.01 0.64
CA ILE A 113 -14.18 -1.72 -0.31
C ILE A 113 -13.68 -2.96 0.40
N TYR A 114 -13.93 -4.14 -0.17
CA TYR A 114 -13.54 -5.40 0.45
C TYR A 114 -12.79 -6.30 -0.53
N VAL A 115 -12.04 -7.26 0.03
CA VAL A 115 -11.22 -8.19 -0.73
C VAL A 115 -11.99 -9.50 -0.92
N GLY A 116 -12.56 -9.68 -2.11
CA GLY A 116 -13.26 -10.91 -2.48
C GLY A 116 -14.61 -11.12 -1.80
N ASN A 117 -14.68 -10.93 -0.49
CA ASN A 117 -15.84 -11.23 0.33
C ASN A 117 -16.04 -10.11 1.36
N PRO A 118 -17.28 -9.68 1.64
CA PRO A 118 -17.53 -8.58 2.59
C PRO A 118 -16.93 -8.76 3.98
N ILE A 119 -16.72 -9.98 4.44
CA ILE A 119 -16.06 -10.22 5.72
C ILE A 119 -14.60 -9.72 5.70
N ASN A 120 -14.00 -9.58 4.53
CA ASN A 120 -12.66 -9.08 4.33
C ASN A 120 -12.66 -7.60 4.01
N THR A 121 -13.38 -6.83 4.81
CA THR A 121 -13.40 -5.38 4.79
C THR A 121 -12.43 -4.89 5.86
N TYR A 122 -11.49 -4.04 5.50
CA TYR A 122 -10.47 -3.56 6.43
C TYR A 122 -10.57 -2.06 6.61
N ILE A 123 -10.21 -1.60 7.80
CA ILE A 123 -10.07 -0.18 8.11
C ILE A 123 -8.69 0.05 8.69
N ARG A 124 -8.19 1.26 8.53
CA ARG A 124 -6.89 1.64 9.03
C ARG A 124 -7.03 2.29 10.40
N THR A 125 -6.36 1.72 11.41
CA THR A 125 -6.35 2.28 12.76
C THR A 125 -4.89 2.38 13.20
N GLY A 126 -4.40 3.59 13.36
CA GLY A 126 -2.98 3.81 13.58
C GLY A 126 -2.18 3.26 12.40
N SER A 127 -1.19 2.42 12.65
CA SER A 127 -0.37 1.80 11.61
C SER A 127 -0.83 0.38 11.26
N GLY A 128 -2.03 -0.03 11.69
CA GLY A 128 -2.52 -1.40 11.45
C GLY A 128 -3.79 -1.47 10.64
N ASP A 129 -3.95 -2.57 9.92
CA ASP A 129 -5.16 -2.88 9.17
C ASP A 129 -6.03 -3.80 10.01
N ARG A 130 -7.26 -3.40 10.27
CA ARG A 130 -8.21 -4.19 11.06
C ARG A 130 -9.44 -4.51 10.26
N ARG A 131 -9.98 -5.70 10.45
CA ARG A 131 -11.27 -6.04 9.89
C ARG A 131 -12.35 -5.19 10.51
N ALA A 132 -13.24 -4.65 9.67
CA ALA A 132 -14.43 -3.97 10.13
C ALA A 132 -15.40 -5.01 10.71
N THR A 133 -16.09 -4.64 11.79
CA THR A 133 -17.09 -5.52 12.38
C THR A 133 -18.47 -5.08 11.95
N GLU A 134 -19.47 -5.99 12.06
CA GLU A 134 -20.84 -5.68 11.68
C GLU A 134 -21.49 -4.61 12.55
N GLN A 135 -20.92 -4.35 13.69
CA GLN A 135 -21.45 -3.36 14.63
C GLN A 135 -20.96 -1.95 14.35
N LYS A 136 -20.21 -1.76 13.30
CA LYS A 136 -19.68 -0.47 12.90
C LYS A 136 -20.63 0.31 12.03
#